data_defda2e87721e4c16eff19eff50a1d1d
#
_entry.id   defda2e87721e4c16eff19eff50a1d1d
#
_cell.length_a   1.000
_cell.length_b   1.000
_cell.length_c   1.000
_cell.angle_alpha   90.00
_cell.angle_beta   90.00
_cell.angle_gamma   90.00
#
_symmetry.space_group_name_H-M   'P 1'
#
loop_
_entity.id
_entity.type
_entity.pdbx_description
1 polymer ?
#
loop_
_entity_poly.entity_id
_entity_poly.type
_entity_poly.pdbx_seq_one_letter_code
_entity_poly.pdbx_strand_id
1 'polypeptide(L)'
;MLDFWASWCVPCRASFPFFDGLQQKYGPQGVNVVGLTLEEDDDALTDFLEGVVANFPIVRDPTGQAGEAFGVVAMPTTFLLDREGRVVARFEGGDKQVHAKLEAAVATLLAGGALPAQAQVRVSKGLEATGSLKAWQRAYLADPIMSLDGTPASQIFREHIHASKEGAAGDGGASGGGCGCN
;
A
#
# COMPACT_ATOMS: atom_id res chain seq x y z
N MET A 1 7.40 4.81 2.72
CA MET A 1 6.87 3.91 3.76
C MET A 1 5.81 3.03 3.12
N LEU A 2 5.82 1.75 3.37
CA LEU A 2 4.94 0.78 2.75
C LEU A 2 4.19 -0.01 3.82
N ASP A 3 2.87 0.10 3.85
CA ASP A 3 2.01 -0.58 4.81
C ASP A 3 1.22 -1.70 4.13
N PHE A 4 1.37 -2.93 4.63
CA PHE A 4 0.62 -4.09 4.15
C PHE A 4 -0.64 -4.28 4.97
N TRP A 5 -1.78 -4.30 4.31
CA TRP A 5 -3.09 -4.34 4.93
C TRP A 5 -4.10 -5.17 4.13
N ALA A 6 -5.28 -5.42 4.71
CA ALA A 6 -6.41 -6.05 4.03
C ALA A 6 -7.75 -5.49 4.54
N SER A 7 -8.80 -5.62 3.74
CA SER A 7 -10.15 -5.11 4.05
C SER A 7 -10.75 -5.74 5.32
N TRP A 8 -10.52 -7.02 5.53
CA TRP A 8 -10.96 -7.80 6.70
C TRP A 8 -10.14 -7.54 7.98
N CYS A 9 -9.03 -6.80 7.87
CA CYS A 9 -8.11 -6.56 8.98
C CYS A 9 -8.58 -5.38 9.84
N VAL A 10 -9.23 -5.65 10.96
CA VAL A 10 -9.75 -4.64 11.88
C VAL A 10 -8.67 -3.66 12.39
N PRO A 11 -7.48 -4.12 12.86
CA PRO A 11 -6.43 -3.19 13.29
C PRO A 11 -5.87 -2.37 12.13
N CYS A 12 -5.89 -2.87 10.89
CA CYS A 12 -5.50 -2.10 9.72
C CYS A 12 -6.45 -0.90 9.52
N ARG A 13 -7.77 -1.14 9.55
CA ARG A 13 -8.77 -0.06 9.46
C ARG A 13 -8.54 1.02 10.53
N ALA A 14 -8.23 0.63 11.75
CA ALA A 14 -7.95 1.55 12.85
C ALA A 14 -6.66 2.37 12.63
N SER A 15 -5.73 1.89 11.82
CA SER A 15 -4.45 2.55 11.53
C SER A 15 -4.54 3.59 10.39
N PHE A 16 -5.57 3.58 9.56
CA PHE A 16 -5.68 4.51 8.42
C PHE A 16 -5.62 5.98 8.82
N PRO A 17 -6.33 6.45 9.86
CA PRO A 17 -6.22 7.84 10.30
C PRO A 17 -4.80 8.24 10.75
N PHE A 18 -4.05 7.29 11.31
CA PHE A 18 -2.65 7.52 11.68
C PHE A 18 -1.77 7.69 10.44
N PHE A 19 -1.90 6.83 9.45
CA PHE A 19 -1.15 6.93 8.21
C PHE A 19 -1.50 8.19 7.41
N ASP A 20 -2.78 8.56 7.40
CA ASP A 20 -3.24 9.81 6.80
C ASP A 20 -2.59 11.03 7.49
N GLY A 21 -2.57 11.05 8.81
CA GLY A 21 -1.87 12.06 9.59
C GLY A 21 -0.36 12.11 9.33
N LEU A 22 0.29 10.95 9.16
CA LEU A 22 1.72 10.90 8.79
C LEU A 22 1.97 11.48 7.39
N GLN A 23 1.13 11.13 6.41
CA GLN A 23 1.23 11.67 5.05
C GLN A 23 1.07 13.19 5.06
N GLN A 24 0.09 13.72 5.78
CA GLN A 24 -0.14 15.16 5.88
C GLN A 24 1.03 15.88 6.57
N LYS A 25 1.52 15.32 7.67
CA LYS A 25 2.57 15.94 8.50
C LYS A 25 3.95 15.91 7.85
N TYR A 26 4.32 14.78 7.27
CA TYR A 26 5.67 14.53 6.78
C TYR A 26 5.79 14.47 5.26
N GLY A 27 4.67 14.43 4.53
CA GLY A 27 4.64 14.47 3.07
C GLY A 27 5.43 15.64 2.48
N PRO A 28 5.23 16.89 2.97
CA PRO A 28 6.02 18.04 2.54
C PRO A 28 7.52 17.92 2.79
N GLN A 29 7.95 17.00 3.65
CA GLN A 29 9.35 16.72 3.98
C GLN A 29 9.91 15.54 3.16
N GLY A 30 9.10 14.98 2.24
CA GLY A 30 9.51 13.90 1.34
C GLY A 30 9.18 12.48 1.86
N VAL A 31 8.30 12.36 2.86
CA VAL A 31 7.78 11.05 3.28
C VAL A 31 6.55 10.70 2.44
N ASN A 32 6.58 9.53 1.82
CA ASN A 32 5.45 8.98 1.10
C ASN A 32 4.94 7.74 1.83
N VAL A 33 3.66 7.75 2.17
CA VAL A 33 2.93 6.58 2.66
C VAL A 33 2.32 5.87 1.47
N VAL A 34 2.42 4.55 1.41
CA VAL A 34 1.78 3.71 0.41
C VAL A 34 1.11 2.55 1.14
N GLY A 35 -0.19 2.41 0.99
CA GLY A 35 -0.92 1.24 1.46
C GLY A 35 -0.93 0.16 0.39
N LEU A 36 -0.43 -1.03 0.71
CA LEU A 36 -0.41 -2.16 -0.20
C LEU A 36 -1.32 -3.26 0.33
N THR A 37 -2.31 -3.63 -0.47
CA THR A 37 -3.23 -4.71 -0.12
C THR A 37 -3.06 -5.92 -1.05
N LEU A 38 -3.19 -7.11 -0.45
CA LEU A 38 -3.21 -8.39 -1.19
C LEU A 38 -4.63 -8.81 -1.56
N GLU A 39 -5.61 -7.89 -1.43
CA GLU A 39 -7.02 -8.15 -1.66
C GLU A 39 -7.28 -8.51 -3.13
N GLU A 40 -7.95 -9.63 -3.35
CA GLU A 40 -8.39 -10.08 -4.68
C GLU A 40 -9.81 -9.60 -5.00
N ASP A 41 -10.64 -9.37 -3.96
CA ASP A 41 -12.02 -8.97 -4.09
C ASP A 41 -12.16 -7.45 -4.23
N ASP A 42 -12.59 -6.99 -5.40
CA ASP A 42 -12.79 -5.58 -5.72
C ASP A 42 -13.92 -4.95 -4.91
N ASP A 43 -14.98 -5.69 -4.62
CA ASP A 43 -16.15 -5.17 -3.91
C ASP A 43 -15.80 -4.97 -2.43
N ALA A 44 -15.14 -5.95 -1.80
CA ALA A 44 -14.65 -5.83 -0.43
C ALA A 44 -13.69 -4.67 -0.24
N LEU A 45 -12.81 -4.45 -1.22
CA LEU A 45 -11.87 -3.34 -1.21
C LEU A 45 -12.58 -2.00 -1.37
N THR A 46 -13.55 -1.90 -2.27
CA THR A 46 -14.35 -0.70 -2.50
C THR A 46 -15.14 -0.32 -1.24
N ASP A 47 -15.86 -1.27 -0.66
CA ASP A 47 -16.63 -1.09 0.58
C ASP A 47 -15.74 -0.62 1.75
N PHE A 48 -14.54 -1.18 1.83
CA PHE A 48 -13.56 -0.75 2.83
C PHE A 48 -13.15 0.72 2.61
N LEU A 49 -12.78 1.09 1.40
CA LEU A 49 -12.28 2.43 1.05
C LEU A 49 -13.37 3.52 1.15
N GLU A 50 -14.65 3.17 0.96
CA GLU A 50 -15.76 4.09 1.22
C GLU A 50 -15.89 4.43 2.71
N GLY A 51 -15.48 3.53 3.60
CA GLY A 51 -15.56 3.68 5.04
C GLY A 51 -14.33 4.31 5.70
N VAL A 52 -13.29 4.68 4.95
CA VAL A 52 -12.06 5.26 5.49
C VAL A 52 -11.60 6.47 4.67
N VAL A 53 -10.85 7.38 5.32
CA VAL A 53 -10.14 8.45 4.62
C VAL A 53 -8.71 8.00 4.38
N ALA A 54 -8.26 8.05 3.11
CA ALA A 54 -6.89 7.75 2.73
C ALA A 54 -6.40 8.81 1.72
N ASN A 55 -5.59 9.75 2.19
CA ASN A 55 -4.91 10.74 1.35
C ASN A 55 -3.50 10.27 0.95
N PHE A 56 -3.32 8.97 0.82
CA PHE A 56 -2.09 8.31 0.38
C PHE A 56 -2.42 7.20 -0.63
N PRO A 57 -1.49 6.86 -1.54
CA PRO A 57 -1.69 5.82 -2.53
C PRO A 57 -2.06 4.46 -1.93
N ILE A 58 -3.07 3.84 -2.52
CA ILE A 58 -3.44 2.44 -2.27
C ILE A 58 -3.08 1.63 -3.50
N VAL A 59 -2.29 0.60 -3.30
CA VAL A 59 -1.82 -0.31 -4.37
C VAL A 59 -2.33 -1.71 -4.08
N ARG A 60 -2.73 -2.41 -5.13
CA ARG A 60 -3.12 -3.82 -5.06
C ARG A 60 -2.01 -4.73 -5.54
N ASP A 61 -1.82 -5.82 -4.84
CA ASP A 61 -1.00 -6.95 -5.26
C ASP A 61 -1.81 -8.24 -5.13
N PRO A 62 -2.75 -8.50 -6.06
CA PRO A 62 -3.61 -9.68 -6.00
C PRO A 62 -2.81 -10.98 -6.19
N THR A 63 -1.59 -10.90 -6.71
CA THR A 63 -0.71 -12.06 -6.87
C THR A 63 0.04 -12.43 -5.58
N GLY A 64 0.05 -11.56 -4.58
CA GLY A 64 0.78 -11.73 -3.33
C GLY A 64 2.31 -11.66 -3.46
N GLN A 65 2.83 -11.34 -4.65
CA GLN A 65 4.28 -11.34 -4.90
C GLN A 65 5.03 -10.34 -4.03
N ALA A 66 4.46 -9.16 -3.80
CA ALA A 66 5.07 -8.18 -2.92
C ALA A 66 5.04 -8.69 -1.46
N GLY A 67 3.91 -9.24 -1.01
CA GLY A 67 3.79 -9.83 0.32
C GLY A 67 4.85 -10.91 0.57
N GLU A 68 5.03 -11.82 -0.38
CA GLU A 68 6.05 -12.87 -0.33
C GLU A 68 7.47 -12.27 -0.32
N ALA A 69 7.75 -11.33 -1.22
CA ALA A 69 9.07 -10.71 -1.34
C ALA A 69 9.49 -9.93 -0.08
N PHE A 70 8.53 -9.28 0.60
CA PHE A 70 8.77 -8.59 1.85
C PHE A 70 8.67 -9.52 3.08
N GLY A 71 8.30 -10.79 2.89
CA GLY A 71 8.16 -11.76 3.97
C GLY A 71 7.04 -11.38 4.95
N VAL A 72 5.93 -10.87 4.43
CA VAL A 72 4.77 -10.49 5.24
C VAL A 72 4.03 -11.76 5.67
N VAL A 73 3.94 -11.98 6.98
CA VAL A 73 3.27 -13.13 7.59
C VAL A 73 2.04 -12.76 8.40
N ALA A 74 1.88 -11.47 8.68
CA ALA A 74 0.75 -10.92 9.45
C ALA A 74 0.45 -9.50 9.01
N MET A 75 -0.79 -9.04 9.27
CA MET A 75 -1.24 -7.68 8.96
C MET A 75 -1.77 -7.00 10.24
N PRO A 76 -1.54 -5.68 10.37
CA PRO A 76 -0.73 -4.84 9.51
C PRO A 76 0.77 -5.08 9.71
N THR A 77 1.54 -4.94 8.64
CA THR A 77 3.01 -4.87 8.68
C THR A 77 3.48 -3.67 7.87
N THR A 78 4.19 -2.75 8.51
CA THR A 78 4.71 -1.54 7.89
C THR A 78 6.21 -1.61 7.72
N PHE A 79 6.69 -1.32 6.52
CA PHE A 79 8.12 -1.18 6.21
C PHE A 79 8.47 0.29 6.02
N LEU A 80 9.54 0.72 6.68
CA LEU A 80 10.14 2.02 6.44
C LEU A 80 11.32 1.85 5.49
N LEU A 81 11.31 2.62 4.41
CA LEU A 81 12.35 2.59 3.39
C LEU A 81 13.07 3.94 3.39
N ASP A 82 14.39 3.91 3.12
CA ASP A 82 15.15 5.12 2.87
C ASP A 82 14.93 5.67 1.44
N ARG A 83 15.64 6.75 1.09
CA ARG A 83 15.53 7.40 -0.22
C ARG A 83 16.06 6.53 -1.36
N GLU A 84 16.92 5.58 -1.06
CA GLU A 84 17.47 4.61 -2.00
C GLU A 84 16.58 3.36 -2.16
N GLY A 85 15.44 3.32 -1.43
CA GLY A 85 14.50 2.22 -1.47
C GLY A 85 14.94 0.99 -0.67
N ARG A 86 15.87 1.15 0.26
CA ARG A 86 16.30 0.07 1.17
C ARG A 86 15.38 0.03 2.38
N VAL A 87 14.99 -1.16 2.77
CA VAL A 87 14.23 -1.36 4.02
C VAL A 87 15.13 -1.08 5.21
N VAL A 88 14.78 -0.08 6.01
CA VAL A 88 15.54 0.34 7.20
C VAL A 88 14.85 -0.05 8.50
N ALA A 89 13.53 -0.28 8.48
CA ALA A 89 12.79 -0.77 9.64
C ALA A 89 11.54 -1.54 9.22
N ARG A 90 11.07 -2.43 10.12
CA ARG A 90 9.82 -3.18 10.00
C ARG A 90 9.05 -3.04 11.31
N PHE A 91 7.75 -2.82 11.22
CA PHE A 91 6.84 -2.71 12.34
C PHE A 91 5.67 -3.65 12.11
N GLU A 92 5.34 -4.46 13.10
CA GLU A 92 4.21 -5.38 13.08
C GLU A 92 3.15 -4.94 14.08
N GLY A 93 1.89 -4.92 13.64
CA GLY A 93 0.76 -4.49 14.44
C GLY A 93 0.35 -3.04 14.21
N GLY A 94 -0.87 -2.68 14.66
CA GLY A 94 -1.50 -1.38 14.47
C GLY A 94 -1.90 -0.71 15.79
N ASP A 95 -1.22 -1.02 16.89
CA ASP A 95 -1.49 -0.39 18.16
C ASP A 95 -0.77 0.96 18.33
N LYS A 96 -1.17 1.72 19.35
CA LYS A 96 -0.61 3.05 19.62
C LYS A 96 0.89 3.03 19.91
N GLN A 97 1.43 1.94 20.45
CA GLN A 97 2.86 1.85 20.75
C GLN A 97 3.67 1.63 19.47
N VAL A 98 3.16 0.79 18.56
CA VAL A 98 3.74 0.59 17.24
C VAL A 98 3.70 1.89 16.44
N HIS A 99 2.58 2.59 16.42
CA HIS A 99 2.44 3.89 15.77
C HIS A 99 3.43 4.93 16.31
N ALA A 100 3.58 5.04 17.63
CA ALA A 100 4.55 5.97 18.22
C ALA A 100 6.00 5.64 17.85
N LYS A 101 6.37 4.35 17.81
CA LYS A 101 7.70 3.91 17.37
C LYS A 101 7.94 4.20 15.89
N LEU A 102 6.95 3.96 15.05
CA LEU A 102 7.01 4.23 13.62
C LEU A 102 7.19 5.73 13.36
N GLU A 103 6.41 6.58 14.01
CA GLU A 103 6.52 8.04 13.86
C GLU A 103 7.88 8.55 14.35
N ALA A 104 8.38 8.06 15.48
CA ALA A 104 9.71 8.40 15.98
C ALA A 104 10.84 7.98 15.01
N ALA A 105 10.68 6.82 14.36
CA ALA A 105 11.62 6.35 13.34
C ALA A 105 11.62 7.26 12.10
N VAL A 106 10.43 7.66 11.64
CA VAL A 106 10.29 8.63 10.53
C VAL A 106 10.98 9.94 10.88
N ALA A 107 10.71 10.51 12.04
CA ALA A 107 11.33 11.76 12.49
C ALA A 107 12.87 11.65 12.59
N THR A 108 13.37 10.51 13.07
CA THR A 108 14.82 10.23 13.16
C THR A 108 15.47 10.21 11.79
N LEU A 109 14.88 9.54 10.81
CA LEU A 109 15.41 9.47 9.43
C LEU A 109 15.38 10.83 8.74
N LEU A 110 14.33 11.61 8.93
CA LEU A 110 14.24 12.97 8.38
C LEU A 110 15.31 13.89 8.96
N ALA A 111 15.66 13.71 10.23
CA ALA A 111 16.75 14.44 10.88
C ALA A 111 18.16 13.94 10.48
N GLY A 112 18.26 12.96 9.58
CA GLY A 112 19.54 12.34 9.18
C GLY A 112 20.13 11.42 10.24
N GLY A 113 19.34 11.00 11.23
CA GLY A 113 19.76 10.09 12.29
C GLY A 113 19.74 8.63 11.86
N ALA A 114 20.48 7.79 12.56
CA ALA A 114 20.42 6.34 12.41
C ALA A 114 19.35 5.74 13.32
N LEU A 115 18.61 4.75 12.81
CA LEU A 115 17.64 4.03 13.61
C LEU A 115 18.32 3.10 14.62
N PRO A 116 17.76 2.93 15.82
CA PRO A 116 18.29 2.01 16.80
C PRO A 116 18.27 0.55 16.27
N ALA A 117 19.24 -0.26 16.68
CA ALA A 117 19.41 -1.64 16.19
C ALA A 117 18.15 -2.52 16.34
N GLN A 118 17.30 -2.23 17.32
CA GLN A 118 16.04 -2.95 17.53
C GLN A 118 14.96 -2.63 16.49
N ALA A 119 15.07 -1.50 15.78
CA ALA A 119 14.18 -1.12 14.67
C ALA A 119 14.74 -1.60 13.34
N GLN A 120 16.03 -1.99 13.28
CA GLN A 120 16.66 -2.50 12.07
C GLN A 120 16.19 -3.92 11.80
N VAL A 121 15.61 -4.11 10.63
CA VAL A 121 15.12 -5.42 10.19
C VAL A 121 16.29 -6.33 9.84
N ARG A 122 16.32 -7.51 10.44
CA ARG A 122 16.99 -8.64 9.82
C ARG A 122 16.09 -9.09 8.67
N VAL A 123 16.37 -8.60 7.50
CA VAL A 123 15.64 -9.00 6.28
C VAL A 123 15.91 -10.49 6.04
N SER A 124 14.85 -11.28 6.02
CA SER A 124 14.94 -12.71 5.70
C SER A 124 15.50 -12.92 4.29
N LYS A 125 16.12 -14.09 4.07
CA LYS A 125 16.96 -14.47 2.90
C LYS A 125 16.51 -14.08 1.47
N GLY A 126 15.31 -13.60 1.25
CA GLY A 126 14.82 -13.18 -0.09
C GLY A 126 15.21 -11.76 -0.51
N LEU A 127 15.51 -10.86 0.44
CA LEU A 127 15.97 -9.49 0.20
C LEU A 127 17.49 -9.30 0.41
N GLU A 128 18.23 -10.37 0.67
CA GLU A 128 19.55 -10.33 1.30
C GLU A 128 20.72 -9.90 0.43
N ALA A 129 20.60 -9.81 -0.88
CA ALA A 129 21.84 -9.62 -1.66
C ALA A 129 22.33 -8.16 -1.68
N THR A 130 21.46 -7.16 -1.47
CA THR A 130 21.88 -5.76 -1.58
C THR A 130 21.18 -4.79 -0.64
N GLY A 131 20.20 -5.22 0.17
CA GLY A 131 19.32 -4.31 0.94
C GLY A 131 18.48 -3.37 0.07
N SER A 132 18.53 -3.53 -1.24
CA SER A 132 17.86 -2.71 -2.24
C SER A 132 16.69 -3.47 -2.87
N LEU A 133 15.61 -2.78 -3.11
CA LEU A 133 14.48 -3.31 -3.87
C LEU A 133 14.94 -3.87 -5.22
N LYS A 134 14.43 -5.05 -5.60
CA LYS A 134 14.66 -5.61 -6.94
C LYS A 134 14.13 -4.65 -8.01
N ALA A 135 14.62 -4.77 -9.24
CA ALA A 135 14.22 -3.89 -10.34
C ALA A 135 12.70 -3.86 -10.55
N TRP A 136 12.01 -5.01 -10.42
CA TRP A 136 10.55 -5.09 -10.53
C TRP A 136 9.82 -4.41 -9.36
N GLN A 137 10.35 -4.48 -8.13
CA GLN A 137 9.80 -3.78 -6.97
C GLN A 137 9.93 -2.26 -7.14
N ARG A 138 11.06 -1.79 -7.70
CA ARG A 138 11.23 -0.37 -8.06
C ARG A 138 10.33 0.05 -9.20
N ALA A 139 10.15 -0.82 -10.21
CA ALA A 139 9.24 -0.55 -11.31
C ALA A 139 7.79 -0.43 -10.83
N TYR A 140 7.38 -1.30 -9.90
CA TYR A 140 6.05 -1.26 -9.30
C TYR A 140 5.81 0.03 -8.49
N LEU A 141 6.82 0.48 -7.72
CA LEU A 141 6.77 1.76 -6.98
C LEU A 141 6.95 2.99 -7.88
N ALA A 142 7.47 2.80 -9.10
CA ALA A 142 7.66 3.85 -10.11
C ALA A 142 6.53 3.87 -11.15
N ASP A 143 5.50 3.02 -11.00
CA ASP A 143 4.32 3.06 -11.86
C ASP A 143 3.69 4.47 -11.84
N PRO A 144 3.22 5.01 -12.98
CA PRO A 144 2.53 6.30 -13.04
C PRO A 144 1.33 6.40 -12.08
N ILE A 145 0.68 5.29 -11.72
CA ILE A 145 -0.33 5.22 -10.65
C ILE A 145 0.24 5.64 -9.29
N MET A 146 1.54 5.50 -9.10
CA MET A 146 2.29 5.91 -7.91
C MET A 146 2.84 7.33 -8.04
N SER A 147 2.67 8.01 -9.17
CA SER A 147 3.13 9.38 -9.35
C SER A 147 2.24 10.33 -8.54
N LEU A 148 2.87 10.98 -7.57
CA LEU A 148 2.24 11.87 -6.61
C LEU A 148 2.02 13.26 -7.24
N ASP A 149 1.11 13.39 -8.18
CA ASP A 149 0.74 14.67 -8.80
C ASP A 149 -0.30 15.49 -7.99
N GLY A 150 -0.45 15.17 -6.71
CA GLY A 150 -1.31 15.92 -5.78
C GLY A 150 -2.77 15.50 -5.77
N THR A 151 -3.17 14.51 -6.56
CA THR A 151 -4.54 13.96 -6.50
C THR A 151 -4.64 12.97 -5.35
N PRO A 152 -5.66 13.04 -4.47
CA PRO A 152 -5.84 12.05 -3.42
C PRO A 152 -5.91 10.64 -4.02
N ALA A 153 -5.07 9.74 -3.54
CA ALA A 153 -4.94 8.38 -4.09
C ALA A 153 -6.24 7.60 -4.08
N SER A 154 -7.11 7.85 -3.08
CA SER A 154 -8.46 7.30 -3.05
C SER A 154 -9.33 7.75 -4.23
N GLN A 155 -9.09 8.94 -4.77
CA GLN A 155 -9.82 9.46 -5.93
C GLN A 155 -9.32 8.82 -7.22
N ILE A 156 -8.00 8.73 -7.41
CA ILE A 156 -7.39 8.03 -8.56
C ILE A 156 -7.82 6.57 -8.58
N PHE A 157 -7.82 5.91 -7.42
CA PHE A 157 -8.23 4.52 -7.29
C PHE A 157 -9.74 4.32 -7.58
N ARG A 158 -10.60 5.21 -7.07
CA ARG A 158 -12.05 5.20 -7.38
C ARG A 158 -12.31 5.41 -8.87
N GLU A 159 -11.64 6.38 -9.49
CA GLU A 159 -11.76 6.63 -10.93
C GLU A 159 -11.30 5.41 -11.75
N HIS A 160 -10.24 4.72 -11.30
CA HIS A 160 -9.75 3.51 -11.98
C HIS A 160 -10.70 2.32 -11.83
N ILE A 161 -11.30 2.11 -10.65
CA ILE A 161 -12.34 1.09 -10.44
C ILE A 161 -13.60 1.42 -11.23
N HIS A 162 -14.04 2.68 -11.22
CA HIS A 162 -15.22 3.07 -12.00
C HIS A 162 -14.97 2.89 -13.49
N ALA A 163 -13.83 3.32 -14.02
CA ALA A 163 -13.47 3.13 -15.42
C ALA A 163 -13.38 1.64 -15.81
N SER A 164 -12.89 0.77 -14.91
CA SER A 164 -12.85 -0.68 -15.16
C SER A 164 -14.24 -1.33 -15.12
N LYS A 165 -15.13 -0.85 -14.24
CA LYS A 165 -16.53 -1.30 -14.18
C LYS A 165 -17.34 -0.80 -15.40
N GLU A 166 -17.12 0.41 -15.86
CA GLU A 166 -17.75 0.93 -17.08
C GLU A 166 -17.23 0.19 -18.33
N GLY A 167 -15.97 -0.20 -18.37
CA GLY A 167 -15.42 -1.04 -19.42
C GLY A 167 -15.98 -2.47 -19.42
N ALA A 168 -16.34 -3.01 -18.25
CA ALA A 168 -16.99 -4.32 -18.10
C ALA A 168 -18.50 -4.27 -18.34
N ALA A 169 -19.13 -3.10 -18.15
CA ALA A 169 -20.51 -2.82 -18.54
C ALA A 169 -20.64 -2.49 -20.05
N GLY A 170 -19.60 -2.85 -20.81
CA GLY A 170 -19.51 -2.62 -22.25
C GLY A 170 -20.75 -3.08 -22.95
N ASP A 171 -21.43 -2.05 -23.40
CA ASP A 171 -22.29 -2.03 -24.59
C ASP A 171 -23.12 -3.28 -24.82
N GLY A 172 -24.21 -3.35 -24.07
CA GLY A 172 -25.31 -4.26 -24.35
C GLY A 172 -26.07 -3.83 -25.62
N GLY A 173 -25.38 -3.79 -26.73
CA GLY A 173 -25.95 -3.72 -28.06
C GLY A 173 -26.75 -4.97 -28.29
N ALA A 174 -28.10 -4.85 -28.23
CA ALA A 174 -29.04 -5.87 -28.60
C ALA A 174 -28.75 -6.40 -30.01
N SER A 175 -28.22 -7.60 -30.10
CA SER A 175 -28.29 -8.40 -31.32
C SER A 175 -28.96 -9.73 -30.96
N GLY A 176 -30.24 -9.83 -31.33
CA GLY A 176 -31.00 -11.04 -31.18
C GLY A 176 -30.41 -12.16 -32.05
N GLY A 177 -30.08 -13.27 -31.38
CA GLY A 177 -29.74 -14.54 -32.00
C GLY A 177 -30.56 -15.61 -31.32
N GLY A 178 -31.72 -15.98 -31.94
CA GLY A 178 -32.60 -17.02 -31.47
C GLY A 178 -31.89 -18.38 -31.41
N CYS A 179 -31.93 -19.04 -30.25
CA CYS A 179 -31.66 -20.47 -30.15
C CYS A 179 -32.86 -21.24 -30.75
N GLY A 180 -32.70 -21.78 -31.94
CA GLY A 180 -33.55 -22.83 -32.45
C GLY A 180 -33.12 -24.15 -31.82
N CYS A 181 -33.97 -24.70 -30.93
CA CYS A 181 -33.93 -26.10 -30.57
C CYS A 181 -34.55 -26.92 -31.67
N ASN A 182 -33.84 -27.87 -32.18
CA ASN A 182 -34.32 -29.16 -32.68
C ASN A 182 -33.26 -30.19 -32.41
#